data_bd66db4547d907a491ea0311e8bacc6c
#
_entry.id   bd66db4547d907a491ea0311e8bacc6c
#
_cell.length_a   1.000
_cell.length_b   1.000
_cell.length_c   1.000
_cell.angle_alpha   90.00
_cell.angle_beta   90.00
_cell.angle_gamma   90.00
#
_symmetry.space_group_name_H-M   'P 1'
#
loop_
_entity.id
_entity.type
_entity.pdbx_description
1 polymer ?
#
loop_
_entity_poly.entity_id
_entity_poly.type
_entity_poly.pdbx_seq_one_letter_code
_entity_poly.pdbx_strand_id
1 'polypeptide(L)'
;NESELERSVRYSDFSLKKFFEYVQTKSWFKNTIFIITADHTLYNSRTNFKTTFHIPCLIYSPENLGAFKSNKTTSHMDLVPTLIDYLHLQTTHSSMGKSIFLDSDGFAVFKFGAEYIILTDQYCLTNDLENPIKLYEIRSDKDLKHDISKKLPDIAEDLNKKLLAYLQIVTYSVAQDKIYTAN
;
A
#
# COMPACT_ATOMS: atom_id res chain seq x y z
N ASN A 1 -14.68 24.52 -18.39
CA ASN A 1 -13.69 25.18 -17.52
C ASN A 1 -13.05 24.11 -16.64
N GLU A 2 -11.73 24.02 -16.72
CA GLU A 2 -10.94 23.09 -15.93
C GLU A 2 -10.94 23.52 -14.45
N SER A 3 -11.15 22.56 -13.52
CA SER A 3 -11.12 22.83 -12.09
C SER A 3 -9.70 23.13 -11.58
N GLU A 4 -9.57 23.74 -10.41
CA GLU A 4 -8.25 24.00 -9.80
C GLU A 4 -7.49 22.70 -9.54
N LEU A 5 -8.19 21.63 -9.17
CA LEU A 5 -7.62 20.32 -8.95
C LEU A 5 -7.05 19.73 -10.24
N GLU A 6 -7.78 19.78 -11.35
CA GLU A 6 -7.30 19.30 -12.65
C GLU A 6 -6.06 20.06 -13.10
N ARG A 7 -6.01 21.38 -12.87
CA ARG A 7 -4.83 22.21 -13.15
C ARG A 7 -3.62 21.79 -12.30
N SER A 8 -3.83 21.52 -11.01
CA SER A 8 -2.76 21.07 -10.11
C SER A 8 -2.20 19.71 -10.55
N VAL A 9 -3.06 18.75 -10.88
CA VAL A 9 -2.64 17.42 -11.38
C VAL A 9 -1.87 17.57 -12.70
N ARG A 10 -2.35 18.38 -13.63
CA ARG A 10 -1.67 18.66 -14.90
C ARG A 10 -0.31 19.32 -14.69
N TYR A 11 -0.21 20.26 -13.75
CA TYR A 11 1.07 20.88 -13.40
C TYR A 11 2.06 19.88 -12.82
N SER A 12 1.60 18.98 -11.95
CA SER A 12 2.43 17.90 -11.38
C SER A 12 2.92 16.94 -12.48
N ASP A 13 2.04 16.54 -13.40
CA ASP A 13 2.40 15.70 -14.55
C ASP A 13 3.41 16.39 -15.47
N PHE A 14 3.19 17.67 -15.78
CA PHE A 14 4.14 18.49 -16.55
C PHE A 14 5.50 18.58 -15.83
N SER A 15 5.51 18.78 -14.52
CA SER A 15 6.74 18.87 -13.72
C SER A 15 7.49 17.55 -13.73
N LEU A 16 6.77 16.44 -13.59
CA LEU A 16 7.34 15.09 -13.68
C LEU A 16 7.94 14.83 -15.07
N LYS A 17 7.25 15.24 -16.14
CA LYS A 17 7.79 15.17 -17.50
C LYS A 17 9.10 15.95 -17.61
N LYS A 18 9.13 17.20 -17.13
CA LYS A 18 10.34 18.04 -17.16
C LYS A 18 11.48 17.44 -16.34
N PHE A 19 11.17 16.85 -15.19
CA PHE A 19 12.15 16.11 -14.40
C PHE A 19 12.77 14.97 -15.21
N PHE A 20 11.96 14.11 -15.84
CA PHE A 20 12.48 12.98 -16.63
C PHE A 20 13.24 13.44 -17.87
N GLU A 21 12.79 14.48 -18.59
CA GLU A 21 13.55 15.09 -19.70
C GLU A 21 14.95 15.51 -19.25
N TYR A 22 15.07 16.08 -18.05
CA TYR A 22 16.35 16.49 -17.48
C TYR A 22 17.20 15.32 -17.02
N VAL A 23 16.66 14.40 -16.22
CA VAL A 23 17.48 13.34 -15.60
C VAL A 23 17.96 12.30 -16.61
N GLN A 24 17.25 12.09 -17.72
CA GLN A 24 17.67 11.21 -18.81
C GLN A 24 19.04 11.59 -19.41
N THR A 25 19.44 12.86 -19.27
CA THR A 25 20.75 13.35 -19.74
C THR A 25 21.89 13.08 -18.74
N LYS A 26 21.59 12.56 -17.55
CA LYS A 26 22.57 12.39 -16.48
C LYS A 26 23.21 11.00 -16.53
N SER A 27 24.50 10.94 -16.20
CA SER A 27 25.26 9.68 -16.21
C SER A 27 24.74 8.63 -15.22
N TRP A 28 24.12 9.06 -14.12
CA TRP A 28 23.54 8.18 -13.11
C TRP A 28 22.14 7.65 -13.46
N PHE A 29 21.47 8.20 -14.49
CA PHE A 29 20.07 7.85 -14.82
C PHE A 29 19.88 6.34 -14.99
N LYS A 30 20.76 5.69 -15.72
CA LYS A 30 20.70 4.26 -15.99
C LYS A 30 20.86 3.38 -14.73
N ASN A 31 21.56 3.90 -13.72
CA ASN A 31 21.82 3.22 -12.46
C ASN A 31 20.87 3.67 -11.33
N THR A 32 19.70 4.16 -11.69
CA THR A 32 18.73 4.68 -10.73
C THR A 32 17.40 3.93 -10.81
N ILE A 33 16.81 3.67 -9.67
CA ILE A 33 15.42 3.21 -9.54
C ILE A 33 14.57 4.41 -9.15
N PHE A 34 13.56 4.71 -9.93
CA PHE A 34 12.58 5.75 -9.65
C PHE A 34 11.32 5.11 -9.10
N ILE A 35 10.87 5.57 -7.92
CA ILE A 35 9.60 5.18 -7.33
C ILE A 35 8.71 6.41 -7.34
N ILE A 36 7.57 6.31 -8.04
CA ILE A 36 6.61 7.38 -8.18
C ILE A 36 5.30 6.88 -7.58
N THR A 37 4.87 7.51 -6.51
CA THR A 37 3.63 7.17 -5.81
C THR A 37 3.00 8.43 -5.24
N ALA A 38 1.74 8.33 -4.80
CA ALA A 38 1.08 9.36 -4.03
C ALA A 38 1.13 9.02 -2.54
N ASP A 39 1.02 10.02 -1.67
CA ASP A 39 0.88 9.87 -0.22
C ASP A 39 -0.53 9.43 0.16
N HIS A 40 -1.55 9.94 -0.55
CA HIS A 40 -2.95 9.60 -0.38
C HIS A 40 -3.76 9.87 -1.66
N THR A 41 -5.01 9.44 -1.67
CA THR A 41 -5.95 9.72 -2.76
C THR A 41 -6.51 11.15 -2.69
N LEU A 42 -6.94 11.67 -3.82
CA LEU A 42 -7.69 12.92 -3.88
C LEU A 42 -9.07 12.74 -3.22
N TYR A 43 -9.47 13.71 -2.41
CA TYR A 43 -10.75 13.66 -1.68
C TYR A 43 -11.95 13.42 -2.61
N ASN A 44 -11.97 14.07 -3.78
CA ASN A 44 -13.06 13.98 -4.75
C ASN A 44 -13.09 12.68 -5.58
N SER A 45 -12.06 11.84 -5.49
CA SER A 45 -12.01 10.55 -6.21
C SER A 45 -12.62 9.38 -5.41
N ARG A 46 -13.12 9.65 -4.21
CA ARG A 46 -13.66 8.64 -3.29
C ARG A 46 -15.08 8.23 -3.67
N THR A 47 -15.22 7.45 -4.73
CA THR A 47 -16.52 6.97 -5.22
C THR A 47 -16.97 5.66 -4.55
N ASN A 48 -16.04 4.89 -3.98
CA ASN A 48 -16.29 3.69 -3.21
C ASN A 48 -15.11 3.40 -2.28
N PHE A 49 -15.24 2.40 -1.40
CA PHE A 49 -14.21 2.07 -0.42
C PHE A 49 -12.84 1.81 -1.08
N LYS A 50 -12.79 1.03 -2.16
CA LYS A 50 -11.54 0.71 -2.85
C LYS A 50 -10.84 1.97 -3.39
N THR A 51 -11.58 2.86 -4.05
CA THR A 51 -11.01 4.09 -4.63
C THR A 51 -10.60 5.10 -3.56
N THR A 52 -11.15 4.97 -2.34
CA THR A 52 -10.76 5.83 -1.20
C THR A 52 -9.29 5.65 -0.82
N PHE A 53 -8.69 4.47 -1.06
CA PHE A 53 -7.32 4.15 -0.62
C PHE A 53 -6.39 3.75 -1.75
N HIS A 54 -6.90 3.64 -2.98
CA HIS A 54 -6.11 3.19 -4.12
C HIS A 54 -5.31 4.34 -4.73
N ILE A 55 -4.00 4.35 -4.49
CA ILE A 55 -3.04 5.30 -5.05
C ILE A 55 -2.21 4.64 -6.15
N PRO A 56 -1.69 5.42 -7.11
CA PRO A 56 -0.75 4.90 -8.09
C PRO A 56 0.59 4.56 -7.46
N CYS A 57 1.23 3.50 -7.95
CA CYS A 57 2.63 3.20 -7.66
C CYS A 57 3.31 2.71 -8.92
N LEU A 58 4.35 3.42 -9.34
CA LEU A 58 5.21 3.05 -10.46
C LEU A 58 6.64 2.88 -9.96
N ILE A 59 7.24 1.71 -10.23
CA ILE A 59 8.66 1.46 -10.03
C ILE A 59 9.28 1.38 -11.42
N TYR A 60 10.25 2.26 -11.69
CA TYR A 60 10.90 2.38 -12.98
C TYR A 60 12.41 2.32 -12.84
N SER A 61 13.03 1.43 -13.60
CA SER A 61 14.50 1.38 -13.77
C SER A 61 14.80 1.31 -15.27
N PRO A 62 15.59 2.25 -15.81
CA PRO A 62 15.80 2.37 -17.25
C PRO A 62 16.39 1.12 -17.93
N GLU A 63 17.24 0.37 -17.24
CA GLU A 63 17.95 -0.77 -17.83
C GLU A 63 17.65 -2.12 -17.19
N ASN A 64 17.10 -2.14 -15.97
CA ASN A 64 17.14 -3.36 -15.16
C ASN A 64 15.74 -3.94 -14.83
N LEU A 65 14.67 -3.23 -15.07
CA LEU A 65 13.32 -3.68 -14.74
C LEU A 65 12.46 -3.76 -16.00
N GLY A 66 12.12 -4.98 -16.40
CA GLY A 66 11.15 -5.21 -17.47
C GLY A 66 9.76 -4.70 -17.07
N ALA A 67 8.94 -4.35 -18.05
CA ALA A 67 7.57 -3.92 -17.80
C ALA A 67 6.73 -5.07 -17.24
N PHE A 68 6.17 -4.89 -16.05
CA PHE A 68 5.18 -5.79 -15.47
C PHE A 68 4.07 -5.00 -14.76
N LYS A 69 2.94 -5.65 -14.55
CA LYS A 69 1.83 -5.09 -13.77
C LYS A 69 1.48 -6.06 -12.66
N SER A 70 1.50 -5.57 -11.42
CA SER A 70 0.98 -6.32 -10.29
C SER A 70 -0.44 -5.88 -9.97
N ASN A 71 -1.30 -6.83 -9.63
CA ASN A 71 -2.64 -6.58 -9.08
C ASN A 71 -2.74 -6.94 -7.60
N LYS A 72 -1.61 -7.28 -6.96
CA LYS A 72 -1.56 -7.57 -5.52
C LYS A 72 -1.89 -6.32 -4.72
N THR A 73 -2.61 -6.51 -3.64
CA THR A 73 -2.79 -5.47 -2.63
C THR A 73 -1.44 -5.17 -2.00
N THR A 74 -1.01 -3.92 -2.11
CA THR A 74 0.27 -3.42 -1.60
C THR A 74 0.07 -2.13 -0.84
N SER A 75 1.04 -1.79 0.00
CA SER A 75 1.09 -0.53 0.73
C SER A 75 2.46 0.12 0.64
N HIS A 76 2.62 1.35 1.13
CA HIS A 76 3.93 2.00 1.22
C HIS A 76 4.95 1.18 2.04
N MET A 77 4.47 0.36 2.98
CA MET A 77 5.33 -0.50 3.81
C MET A 77 6.07 -1.56 2.99
N ASP A 78 5.57 -1.89 1.79
CA ASP A 78 6.14 -2.90 0.91
C ASP A 78 7.30 -2.36 0.06
N LEU A 79 7.48 -1.03 -0.03
CA LEU A 79 8.49 -0.41 -0.88
C LEU A 79 9.92 -0.76 -0.44
N VAL A 80 10.23 -0.66 0.86
CA VAL A 80 11.57 -0.96 1.38
C VAL A 80 11.92 -2.43 1.20
N PRO A 81 11.10 -3.42 1.64
CA PRO A 81 11.38 -4.83 1.38
C PRO A 81 11.51 -5.16 -0.10
N THR A 82 10.71 -4.52 -0.96
CA THR A 82 10.80 -4.69 -2.42
C THR A 82 12.14 -4.24 -2.97
N LEU A 83 12.65 -3.09 -2.52
CA LEU A 83 13.97 -2.61 -2.95
C LEU A 83 15.11 -3.48 -2.45
N ILE A 84 15.04 -3.93 -1.20
CA ILE A 84 16.05 -4.84 -0.60
C ILE A 84 16.10 -6.15 -1.40
N ASP A 85 14.94 -6.73 -1.70
CA ASP A 85 14.82 -7.96 -2.49
C ASP A 85 15.34 -7.76 -3.92
N TYR A 86 14.86 -6.73 -4.61
CA TYR A 86 15.25 -6.41 -5.97
C TYR A 86 16.75 -6.14 -6.15
N LEU A 87 17.36 -5.45 -5.19
CA LEU A 87 18.78 -5.11 -5.19
C LEU A 87 19.66 -6.20 -4.55
N HIS A 88 19.07 -7.31 -4.11
CA HIS A 88 19.74 -8.41 -3.42
C HIS A 88 20.61 -7.94 -2.24
N LEU A 89 20.13 -6.95 -1.49
CA LEU A 89 20.87 -6.39 -0.37
C LEU A 89 20.85 -7.34 0.83
N GLN A 90 22.02 -7.61 1.40
CA GLN A 90 22.16 -8.40 2.61
C GLN A 90 22.03 -7.46 3.83
N THR A 91 20.79 -7.09 4.13
CA THR A 91 20.49 -6.17 5.24
C THR A 91 19.18 -6.53 5.92
N THR A 92 19.02 -6.06 7.15
CA THR A 92 17.76 -6.14 7.90
C THR A 92 16.98 -4.84 7.74
N HIS A 93 15.67 -4.90 7.95
CA HIS A 93 14.79 -3.74 7.96
C HIS A 93 13.69 -3.90 9.00
N SER A 94 13.16 -2.79 9.48
CA SER A 94 12.02 -2.74 10.41
C SER A 94 10.67 -2.57 9.74
N SER A 95 10.65 -2.52 8.39
CA SER A 95 9.38 -2.45 7.66
C SER A 95 8.55 -3.72 7.88
N MET A 96 7.28 -3.55 8.15
CA MET A 96 6.31 -4.63 8.30
C MET A 96 5.66 -5.07 6.99
N GLY A 97 6.10 -4.52 5.86
CA GLY A 97 5.69 -4.92 4.52
C GLY A 97 6.43 -6.14 4.02
N LYS A 98 6.12 -6.54 2.79
CA LYS A 98 6.74 -7.66 2.06
C LYS A 98 7.17 -7.19 0.68
N SER A 99 8.17 -7.85 0.10
CA SER A 99 8.50 -7.63 -1.31
C SER A 99 7.31 -7.99 -2.20
N ILE A 100 7.01 -7.13 -3.18
CA ILE A 100 5.97 -7.39 -4.19
C ILE A 100 6.32 -8.56 -5.10
N PHE A 101 7.60 -8.95 -5.17
CA PHE A 101 8.10 -10.06 -5.98
C PHE A 101 7.88 -11.42 -5.32
N LEU A 102 7.64 -11.47 -4.01
CA LEU A 102 7.35 -12.73 -3.32
C LEU A 102 6.03 -13.33 -3.83
N ASP A 103 6.02 -14.65 -4.02
CA ASP A 103 4.81 -15.40 -4.34
C ASP A 103 3.96 -15.62 -3.08
N SER A 104 3.30 -14.57 -2.64
CA SER A 104 2.41 -14.55 -1.49
C SER A 104 1.28 -13.56 -1.70
N ASP A 105 0.16 -13.78 -1.03
CA ASP A 105 -0.97 -12.85 -1.06
C ASP A 105 -0.56 -11.47 -0.52
N GLY A 106 -1.00 -10.42 -1.20
CA GLY A 106 -0.84 -9.05 -0.77
C GLY A 106 -1.82 -8.69 0.35
N PHE A 107 -1.40 -7.78 1.23
CA PHE A 107 -2.32 -7.15 2.18
C PHE A 107 -1.84 -5.75 2.55
N ALA A 108 -2.77 -4.91 2.98
CA ALA A 108 -2.48 -3.61 3.57
C ALA A 108 -3.23 -3.47 4.89
N VAL A 109 -2.56 -2.87 5.90
CA VAL A 109 -3.17 -2.55 7.20
C VAL A 109 -3.15 -1.04 7.39
N PHE A 110 -4.30 -0.48 7.75
CA PHE A 110 -4.45 0.96 7.98
C PHE A 110 -5.62 1.24 8.92
N LYS A 111 -5.72 2.49 9.39
CA LYS A 111 -6.82 2.97 10.22
C LYS A 111 -7.68 3.95 9.42
N PHE A 112 -8.99 3.82 9.51
CA PHE A 112 -9.93 4.77 8.94
C PHE A 112 -11.10 5.01 9.90
N GLY A 113 -11.22 6.26 10.35
CA GLY A 113 -12.14 6.58 11.44
C GLY A 113 -11.79 5.83 12.71
N ALA A 114 -12.75 5.13 13.30
CA ALA A 114 -12.56 4.28 14.48
C ALA A 114 -12.04 2.87 14.13
N GLU A 115 -12.16 2.45 12.87
CA GLU A 115 -11.87 1.07 12.46
C GLU A 115 -10.41 0.87 12.05
N TYR A 116 -9.82 -0.21 12.52
CA TYR A 116 -8.62 -0.82 11.98
C TYR A 116 -9.00 -1.78 10.87
N ILE A 117 -8.27 -1.75 9.79
CA ILE A 117 -8.63 -2.44 8.55
C ILE A 117 -7.45 -3.28 8.08
N ILE A 118 -7.73 -4.53 7.72
CA ILE A 118 -6.85 -5.33 6.89
C ILE A 118 -7.53 -5.60 5.56
N LEU A 119 -6.89 -5.16 4.49
CA LEU A 119 -7.33 -5.32 3.11
C LEU A 119 -6.43 -6.33 2.41
N THR A 120 -7.03 -7.30 1.73
CA THR A 120 -6.37 -8.28 0.86
C THR A 120 -6.86 -8.13 -0.58
N ASP A 121 -6.40 -8.99 -1.49
CA ASP A 121 -6.89 -9.00 -2.88
C ASP A 121 -8.36 -9.39 -3.02
N GLN A 122 -8.92 -10.05 -2.00
CA GLN A 122 -10.29 -10.56 -2.03
C GLN A 122 -11.17 -9.99 -0.92
N TYR A 123 -10.62 -9.82 0.28
CA TYR A 123 -11.39 -9.47 1.46
C TYR A 123 -10.93 -8.18 2.12
N CYS A 124 -11.88 -7.50 2.75
CA CYS A 124 -11.65 -6.41 3.68
C CYS A 124 -12.24 -6.79 5.03
N LEU A 125 -11.42 -6.84 6.07
CA LEU A 125 -11.89 -7.00 7.44
C LEU A 125 -11.74 -5.69 8.18
N THR A 126 -12.77 -5.30 8.93
CA THR A 126 -12.78 -4.13 9.81
C THR A 126 -12.97 -4.54 11.27
N ASN A 127 -12.27 -3.86 12.18
CA ASN A 127 -12.31 -4.08 13.62
C ASN A 127 -12.09 -2.75 14.36
N ASP A 128 -13.05 -2.31 15.14
CA ASP A 128 -12.95 -1.13 16.00
C ASP A 128 -12.52 -1.45 17.44
N LEU A 129 -12.20 -2.73 17.72
CA LEU A 129 -11.79 -3.30 19.01
C LEU A 129 -12.89 -3.34 20.08
N GLU A 130 -14.08 -2.87 19.80
CA GLU A 130 -15.21 -2.80 20.75
C GLU A 130 -16.40 -3.65 20.30
N ASN A 131 -16.64 -3.70 18.99
CA ASN A 131 -17.76 -4.40 18.38
C ASN A 131 -17.32 -5.68 17.63
N PRO A 132 -18.26 -6.57 17.27
CA PRO A 132 -17.95 -7.72 16.44
C PRO A 132 -17.27 -7.30 15.11
N ILE A 133 -16.23 -8.04 14.73
CA ILE A 133 -15.53 -7.83 13.45
C ILE A 133 -16.47 -8.02 12.28
N LYS A 134 -16.20 -7.31 11.17
CA LYS A 134 -16.97 -7.43 9.93
C LYS A 134 -16.02 -7.82 8.80
N LEU A 135 -16.52 -8.68 7.92
CA LEU A 135 -15.79 -9.15 6.74
C LEU A 135 -16.58 -8.85 5.48
N TYR A 136 -15.91 -8.36 4.44
CA TYR A 136 -16.50 -8.00 3.17
C TYR A 136 -15.69 -8.58 2.00
N GLU A 137 -16.38 -9.02 0.94
CA GLU A 137 -15.75 -9.42 -0.30
C GLU A 137 -15.64 -8.23 -1.25
N ILE A 138 -14.46 -7.64 -1.39
CA ILE A 138 -14.25 -6.35 -2.06
C ILE A 138 -14.50 -6.36 -3.59
N ARG A 139 -14.53 -7.54 -4.21
CA ARG A 139 -14.79 -7.65 -5.66
C ARG A 139 -16.26 -7.44 -5.98
N SER A 140 -17.15 -7.96 -5.16
CA SER A 140 -18.61 -7.89 -5.30
C SER A 140 -19.25 -6.76 -4.48
N ASP A 141 -18.64 -6.39 -3.34
CA ASP A 141 -19.13 -5.37 -2.41
C ASP A 141 -18.14 -4.21 -2.23
N LYS A 142 -18.10 -3.33 -3.21
CA LYS A 142 -17.17 -2.19 -3.25
C LYS A 142 -17.40 -1.14 -2.16
N ASP A 143 -18.60 -1.14 -1.57
CA ASP A 143 -19.03 -0.15 -0.57
C ASP A 143 -19.09 -0.71 0.86
N LEU A 144 -18.69 -1.96 1.06
CA LEU A 144 -18.70 -2.68 2.35
C LEU A 144 -20.09 -2.66 3.02
N LYS A 145 -21.13 -3.02 2.28
CA LYS A 145 -22.53 -3.02 2.76
C LYS A 145 -22.98 -4.38 3.30
N HIS A 146 -22.33 -5.46 2.89
CA HIS A 146 -22.78 -6.82 3.16
C HIS A 146 -21.73 -7.57 3.98
N ASP A 147 -21.88 -7.53 5.30
CA ASP A 147 -21.04 -8.30 6.20
C ASP A 147 -21.26 -9.81 6.01
N ILE A 148 -20.18 -10.50 5.68
CA ILE A 148 -20.13 -11.96 5.49
C ILE A 148 -19.32 -12.69 6.57
N SER A 149 -18.96 -12.04 7.67
CA SER A 149 -18.16 -12.63 8.75
C SER A 149 -18.77 -13.91 9.31
N LYS A 150 -20.10 -13.95 9.45
CA LYS A 150 -20.83 -15.14 9.91
C LYS A 150 -20.89 -16.26 8.87
N LYS A 151 -20.73 -15.94 7.57
CA LYS A 151 -20.70 -16.95 6.50
C LYS A 151 -19.33 -17.57 6.32
N LEU A 152 -18.28 -16.81 6.60
CA LEU A 152 -16.88 -17.19 6.46
C LEU A 152 -16.11 -16.93 7.77
N PRO A 153 -16.48 -17.58 8.89
CA PRO A 153 -15.93 -17.28 10.21
C PRO A 153 -14.42 -17.56 10.27
N ASP A 154 -13.94 -18.63 9.63
CA ASP A 154 -12.53 -19.01 9.65
C ASP A 154 -11.65 -17.96 8.97
N ILE A 155 -12.11 -17.41 7.83
CA ILE A 155 -11.40 -16.33 7.12
C ILE A 155 -11.41 -15.05 7.95
N ALA A 156 -12.56 -14.72 8.55
CA ALA A 156 -12.68 -13.55 9.41
C ALA A 156 -11.75 -13.64 10.62
N GLU A 157 -11.69 -14.81 11.26
CA GLU A 157 -10.82 -15.04 12.42
C GLU A 157 -9.32 -14.97 12.03
N ASP A 158 -8.92 -15.58 10.89
CA ASP A 158 -7.53 -15.55 10.43
C ASP A 158 -7.07 -14.14 10.11
N LEU A 159 -7.88 -13.37 9.37
CA LEU A 159 -7.57 -11.98 9.05
C LEU A 159 -7.56 -11.10 10.31
N ASN A 160 -8.45 -11.34 11.26
CA ASN A 160 -8.45 -10.61 12.51
C ASN A 160 -7.19 -10.91 13.36
N LYS A 161 -6.76 -12.16 13.42
CA LYS A 161 -5.49 -12.53 14.08
C LYS A 161 -4.30 -11.81 13.45
N LYS A 162 -4.24 -11.76 12.12
CA LYS A 162 -3.19 -11.01 11.38
C LYS A 162 -3.24 -9.52 11.70
N LEU A 163 -4.42 -8.92 11.66
CA LEU A 163 -4.61 -7.50 12.01
C LEU A 163 -4.14 -7.20 13.42
N LEU A 164 -4.60 -7.97 14.41
CA LEU A 164 -4.23 -7.76 15.80
C LEU A 164 -2.74 -7.96 16.06
N ALA A 165 -2.12 -8.97 15.44
CA ALA A 165 -0.68 -9.18 15.51
C ALA A 165 0.10 -7.99 14.92
N TYR A 166 -0.34 -7.47 13.79
CA TYR A 166 0.25 -6.27 13.17
C TYR A 166 0.15 -5.06 14.11
N LEU A 167 -1.04 -4.80 14.65
CA LEU A 167 -1.26 -3.69 15.58
C LEU A 167 -0.42 -3.83 16.85
N GLN A 168 -0.31 -5.05 17.40
CA GLN A 168 0.51 -5.33 18.58
C GLN A 168 1.98 -5.01 18.33
N ILE A 169 2.54 -5.46 17.21
CA ILE A 169 3.94 -5.22 16.86
C ILE A 169 4.18 -3.71 16.67
N VAL A 170 3.32 -3.02 15.91
CA VAL A 170 3.46 -1.57 15.69
C VAL A 170 3.39 -0.82 17.02
N THR A 171 2.36 -1.10 17.82
CA THR A 171 2.17 -0.42 19.11
C THR A 171 3.34 -0.67 20.06
N TYR A 172 3.82 -1.91 20.14
CA TYR A 172 4.98 -2.26 20.95
C TYR A 172 6.25 -1.55 20.46
N SER A 173 6.51 -1.56 19.16
CA SER A 173 7.69 -0.93 18.57
C SER A 173 7.72 0.58 18.79
N VAL A 174 6.55 1.24 18.65
CA VAL A 174 6.41 2.67 18.94
C VAL A 174 6.63 2.95 20.42
N ALA A 175 5.99 2.17 21.31
CA ALA A 175 6.08 2.37 22.75
C ALA A 175 7.50 2.14 23.31
N GLN A 176 8.31 1.31 22.66
CA GLN A 176 9.69 1.01 23.05
C GLN A 176 10.75 1.81 22.29
N ASP A 177 10.33 2.74 21.42
CA ASP A 177 11.22 3.49 20.49
C ASP A 177 12.10 2.55 19.65
N LYS A 178 11.52 1.40 19.26
CA LYS A 178 12.20 0.35 18.48
C LYS A 178 11.70 0.27 17.04
N ILE A 179 11.21 1.37 16.48
CA ILE A 179 10.82 1.46 15.08
C ILE A 179 12.06 1.27 14.19
N TYR A 180 13.22 1.67 14.69
CA TYR A 180 14.51 1.45 14.06
C TYR A 180 15.27 0.37 14.84
N THR A 181 15.49 -0.79 14.24
CA THR A 181 16.46 -1.73 14.78
C THR A 181 17.85 -1.15 14.57
N ALA A 182 18.36 -0.45 15.58
CA ALA A 182 19.80 -0.29 15.70
C ALA A 182 20.37 -1.67 16.07
N ASN A 183 21.26 -2.20 15.24
CA ASN A 183 22.11 -3.33 15.60
C ASN A 183 23.01 -2.95 16.77
#